data_df8b0fbc6a960368147a00ac1ec00e89
#
_entry.id   df8b0fbc6a960368147a00ac1ec00e89
#
_cell.length_a   1.000
_cell.length_b   1.000
_cell.length_c   1.000
_cell.angle_alpha   90.00
_cell.angle_beta   90.00
_cell.angle_gamma   90.00
#
_symmetry.space_group_name_H-M   'P 1'
#
loop_
_entity.id
_entity.type
_entity.pdbx_description
1 polymer ?
#
loop_
_entity_poly.entity_id
_entity_poly.type
_entity_poly.pdbx_seq_one_letter_code
_entity_poly.pdbx_strand_id
1 'polypeptide(L)'
;MIIPSIDLQGGSTVQLIGGEEKALDAGDPRPLLDRFSRVGETAVIDLDAAIGTPETADAGHNRALIEELCHRAPIRVGGGIRSEEAARRWLDAGAEKIILGTAAKPELLSKLPKKRVIAALDARDGEVVVEGWRKGTGRTVLDAMKEIREYVDGFLVTFVECEGRMGGTRLDQVKALVEAAGDARVTIAGGVTASDEVAALDAMGADAQIGMALYTGALPLGDAFAAPLVSDRSDGLIATVVADESGRALGLCWSSRRSIAYAIEHGVGAYESRKRGLWIKGKTSGATQELLRIEPDCDRDALRFTVRQNGSGFCHLGTRRAS
;
A
#
# COMPACT_ATOMS: atom_id res chain seq x y z
N MET A 1 -7.33 4.08 1.48
CA MET A 1 -6.00 3.81 2.12
C MET A 1 -4.88 4.01 1.11
N ILE A 2 -3.60 4.06 1.59
CA ILE A 2 -2.44 4.06 0.69
C ILE A 2 -1.83 2.67 0.60
N ILE A 3 -1.33 2.33 -0.59
CA ILE A 3 -0.60 1.09 -0.89
C ILE A 3 0.75 1.51 -1.49
N PRO A 4 1.83 1.54 -0.71
CA PRO A 4 3.15 1.76 -1.26
C PRO A 4 3.52 0.67 -2.27
N SER A 5 4.25 1.02 -3.36
CA SER A 5 4.70 0.07 -4.38
C SER A 5 6.21 -0.12 -4.34
N ILE A 6 6.64 -1.37 -4.45
CA ILE A 6 8.03 -1.80 -4.67
C ILE A 6 8.06 -2.57 -5.98
N ASP A 7 8.71 -2.00 -6.98
CA ASP A 7 8.88 -2.61 -8.29
C ASP A 7 10.29 -3.21 -8.37
N LEU A 8 10.40 -4.51 -8.66
CA LEU A 8 11.66 -5.24 -8.66
C LEU A 8 12.13 -5.55 -10.07
N GLN A 9 13.38 -5.23 -10.37
CA GLN A 9 14.08 -5.57 -11.59
C GLN A 9 15.51 -6.00 -11.28
N GLY A 10 15.89 -7.22 -11.66
CA GLY A 10 17.22 -7.75 -11.42
C GLY A 10 17.63 -7.83 -9.94
N GLY A 11 16.66 -8.03 -9.03
CA GLY A 11 16.90 -8.08 -7.57
C GLY A 11 16.97 -6.71 -6.90
N SER A 12 16.78 -5.62 -7.63
CA SER A 12 16.82 -4.24 -7.11
C SER A 12 15.45 -3.58 -7.21
N THR A 13 15.17 -2.68 -6.28
CA THR A 13 13.98 -1.83 -6.35
C THR A 13 14.22 -0.72 -7.36
N VAL A 14 13.29 -0.57 -8.31
CA VAL A 14 13.37 0.46 -9.35
C VAL A 14 12.07 1.26 -9.44
N GLN A 15 12.14 2.42 -10.09
CA GLN A 15 10.96 3.15 -10.54
C GLN A 15 11.11 3.48 -12.02
N LEU A 16 10.04 3.24 -12.78
CA LEU A 16 10.00 3.47 -14.22
C LEU A 16 9.12 4.68 -14.55
N ILE A 17 9.43 5.37 -15.65
CA ILE A 17 8.56 6.36 -16.29
C ILE A 17 7.92 5.68 -17.49
N GLY A 18 6.58 5.70 -17.54
CA GLY A 18 5.83 5.09 -18.62
C GLY A 18 6.06 3.59 -18.79
N GLY A 19 6.56 2.90 -17.76
CA GLY A 19 6.86 1.46 -17.79
C GLY A 19 8.12 1.04 -18.58
N GLU A 20 8.87 2.00 -19.12
CA GLU A 20 10.01 1.72 -20.02
C GLU A 20 11.32 2.32 -19.51
N GLU A 21 11.34 3.58 -19.14
CA GLU A 21 12.55 4.30 -18.75
C GLU A 21 12.82 4.16 -17.24
N LYS A 22 14.00 3.60 -16.90
CA LYS A 22 14.43 3.49 -15.49
C LYS A 22 14.83 4.88 -14.97
N ALA A 23 13.96 5.47 -14.16
CA ALA A 23 14.16 6.79 -13.57
C ALA A 23 14.94 6.74 -12.26
N LEU A 24 14.83 5.63 -11.50
CA LEU A 24 15.43 5.51 -10.18
C LEU A 24 15.78 4.05 -9.88
N ASP A 25 16.88 3.86 -9.17
CA ASP A 25 17.28 2.60 -8.54
C ASP A 25 17.45 2.84 -7.04
N ALA A 26 16.57 2.22 -6.23
CA ALA A 26 16.57 2.36 -4.78
C ALA A 26 17.25 1.18 -4.07
N GLY A 27 17.79 0.22 -4.81
CA GLY A 27 18.55 -0.91 -4.28
C GLY A 27 17.72 -1.95 -3.53
N ASP A 28 18.21 -2.37 -2.36
CA ASP A 28 17.58 -3.44 -1.55
C ASP A 28 16.14 -3.08 -1.12
N PRO A 29 15.12 -3.92 -1.44
CA PRO A 29 13.73 -3.66 -1.06
C PRO A 29 13.44 -3.84 0.43
N ARG A 30 14.28 -4.54 1.20
CA ARG A 30 14.00 -4.88 2.61
C ARG A 30 13.80 -3.66 3.51
N PRO A 31 14.69 -2.64 3.51
CA PRO A 31 14.50 -1.44 4.30
C PRO A 31 13.26 -0.64 3.90
N LEU A 32 12.93 -0.66 2.60
CA LEU A 32 11.72 -0.01 2.06
C LEU A 32 10.46 -0.72 2.55
N LEU A 33 10.44 -2.06 2.48
CA LEU A 33 9.33 -2.85 2.98
C LEU A 33 9.13 -2.65 4.50
N ASP A 34 10.20 -2.64 5.29
CA ASP A 34 10.14 -2.38 6.73
C ASP A 34 9.55 -0.98 7.04
N ARG A 35 9.81 0.01 6.19
CA ARG A 35 9.21 1.34 6.28
C ARG A 35 7.75 1.35 5.82
N PHE A 36 7.45 0.75 4.69
CA PHE A 36 6.14 0.79 4.06
C PHE A 36 5.10 -0.04 4.81
N SER A 37 5.49 -1.17 5.39
CA SER A 37 4.61 -2.03 6.19
C SER A 37 4.04 -1.37 7.45
N ARG A 38 4.63 -0.25 7.89
CA ARG A 38 4.08 0.55 9.00
C ARG A 38 2.68 1.09 8.72
N VAL A 39 2.34 1.31 7.44
CA VAL A 39 1.05 1.89 7.03
C VAL A 39 0.07 0.87 6.43
N GLY A 40 0.47 -0.38 6.29
CA GLY A 40 -0.41 -1.44 5.79
C GLY A 40 0.24 -2.39 4.80
N GLU A 41 -0.56 -2.87 3.84
CA GLU A 41 -0.09 -3.73 2.76
C GLU A 41 0.82 -2.95 1.78
N THR A 42 1.83 -3.64 1.25
CA THR A 42 2.72 -3.10 0.22
C THR A 42 2.55 -3.91 -1.06
N ALA A 43 2.44 -3.25 -2.21
CA ALA A 43 2.49 -3.92 -3.50
C ALA A 43 3.95 -4.22 -3.88
N VAL A 44 4.24 -5.46 -4.25
CA VAL A 44 5.56 -5.90 -4.74
C VAL A 44 5.37 -6.47 -6.13
N ILE A 45 5.94 -5.81 -7.13
CA ILE A 45 5.76 -6.15 -8.55
C ILE A 45 7.07 -6.69 -9.12
N ASP A 46 7.04 -7.92 -9.60
CA ASP A 46 8.14 -8.52 -10.35
C ASP A 46 8.10 -8.03 -11.81
N LEU A 47 8.88 -7.00 -12.13
CA LEU A 47 8.94 -6.44 -13.47
C LEU A 47 9.62 -7.40 -14.46
N ASP A 48 10.60 -8.18 -14.04
CA ASP A 48 11.26 -9.16 -14.91
C ASP A 48 10.25 -10.22 -15.36
N ALA A 49 9.39 -10.69 -14.45
CA ALA A 49 8.32 -11.62 -14.79
C ALA A 49 7.15 -10.96 -15.56
N ALA A 50 6.87 -9.66 -15.32
CA ALA A 50 5.80 -8.94 -16.00
C ALA A 50 6.14 -8.67 -17.48
N ILE A 51 7.36 -8.20 -17.76
CA ILE A 51 7.82 -7.74 -19.07
C ILE A 51 8.50 -8.88 -19.85
N GLY A 52 9.07 -9.86 -19.16
CA GLY A 52 9.85 -10.94 -19.72
C GLY A 52 9.04 -11.99 -20.50
N THR A 53 9.75 -12.80 -21.27
CA THR A 53 9.18 -14.02 -21.87
C THR A 53 8.88 -15.06 -20.78
N PRO A 54 8.05 -16.11 -21.06
CA PRO A 54 7.87 -17.21 -20.11
C PRO A 54 9.16 -17.83 -19.60
N GLU A 55 10.19 -17.91 -20.44
CA GLU A 55 11.51 -18.45 -20.11
C GLU A 55 12.29 -17.54 -19.16
N THR A 56 12.18 -16.21 -19.29
CA THR A 56 12.86 -15.24 -18.40
C THR A 56 12.05 -14.98 -17.13
N ALA A 57 10.73 -15.10 -17.18
CA ALA A 57 9.87 -15.01 -16.00
C ALA A 57 10.17 -16.14 -14.98
N ASP A 58 10.64 -17.29 -15.45
CA ASP A 58 11.05 -18.43 -14.59
C ASP A 58 12.54 -18.37 -14.19
N ALA A 59 13.33 -17.42 -14.72
CA ALA A 59 14.75 -17.26 -14.40
C ALA A 59 15.04 -16.80 -12.95
N GLY A 60 14.02 -16.49 -12.16
CA GLY A 60 14.04 -16.57 -10.72
C GLY A 60 14.83 -15.51 -9.95
N HIS A 61 15.35 -14.45 -10.59
CA HIS A 61 16.15 -13.44 -9.88
C HIS A 61 15.39 -12.76 -8.73
N ASN A 62 14.11 -12.42 -8.92
CA ASN A 62 13.31 -11.77 -7.89
C ASN A 62 12.54 -12.77 -7.01
N ARG A 63 12.36 -14.01 -7.46
CA ARG A 63 11.46 -14.98 -6.81
C ARG A 63 11.83 -15.24 -5.36
N ALA A 64 13.08 -15.68 -5.09
CA ALA A 64 13.52 -15.98 -3.72
C ALA A 64 13.47 -14.75 -2.82
N LEU A 65 13.74 -13.56 -3.39
CA LEU A 65 13.64 -12.30 -2.69
C LEU A 65 12.18 -12.00 -2.32
N ILE A 66 11.23 -12.13 -3.25
CA ILE A 66 9.79 -11.89 -2.98
C ILE A 66 9.26 -12.91 -1.96
N GLU A 67 9.65 -14.19 -2.05
CA GLU A 67 9.30 -15.23 -1.05
C GLU A 67 9.79 -14.80 0.35
N GLU A 68 11.01 -14.28 0.48
CA GLU A 68 11.51 -13.71 1.74
C GLU A 68 10.64 -12.52 2.20
N LEU A 69 10.30 -11.60 1.29
CA LEU A 69 9.49 -10.42 1.62
C LEU A 69 8.07 -10.80 2.08
N CYS A 70 7.47 -11.89 1.54
CA CYS A 70 6.19 -12.42 2.01
C CYS A 70 6.19 -12.79 3.50
N HIS A 71 7.32 -13.23 4.04
CA HIS A 71 7.46 -13.58 5.45
C HIS A 71 7.75 -12.39 6.36
N ARG A 72 8.11 -11.24 5.80
CA ARG A 72 8.46 -10.03 6.57
C ARG A 72 7.26 -9.12 6.83
N ALA A 73 6.36 -9.01 5.88
CA ALA A 73 5.22 -8.10 5.96
C ALA A 73 4.06 -8.55 5.05
N PRO A 74 2.82 -8.07 5.28
CA PRO A 74 1.71 -8.32 4.37
C PRO A 74 1.96 -7.62 3.02
N ILE A 75 2.16 -8.41 1.97
CA ILE A 75 2.40 -7.90 0.62
C ILE A 75 1.39 -8.42 -0.39
N ARG A 76 1.14 -7.60 -1.42
CA ARG A 76 0.40 -7.96 -2.63
C ARG A 76 1.42 -8.25 -3.72
N VAL A 77 1.50 -9.50 -4.20
CA VAL A 77 2.49 -9.89 -5.22
C VAL A 77 1.88 -9.80 -6.60
N GLY A 78 2.53 -9.08 -7.50
CA GLY A 78 2.18 -8.96 -8.92
C GLY A 78 3.38 -9.21 -9.84
N GLY A 79 3.09 -9.31 -11.13
CA GLY A 79 4.11 -9.57 -12.16
C GLY A 79 4.15 -11.03 -12.59
N GLY A 80 3.90 -11.28 -13.88
CA GLY A 80 4.07 -12.59 -14.51
C GLY A 80 3.15 -13.73 -14.07
N ILE A 81 2.13 -13.49 -13.25
CA ILE A 81 1.19 -14.53 -12.79
C ILE A 81 0.20 -14.85 -13.91
N ARG A 82 0.40 -15.99 -14.60
CA ARG A 82 -0.35 -16.38 -15.81
C ARG A 82 -1.08 -17.71 -15.69
N SER A 83 -0.90 -18.45 -14.58
CA SER A 83 -1.53 -19.76 -14.37
C SER A 83 -2.03 -19.93 -12.94
N GLU A 84 -2.92 -20.89 -12.72
CA GLU A 84 -3.38 -21.28 -11.39
C GLU A 84 -2.23 -21.73 -10.49
N GLU A 85 -1.29 -22.51 -11.05
CA GLU A 85 -0.11 -22.98 -10.32
C GLU A 85 0.77 -21.82 -9.84
N ALA A 86 1.07 -20.85 -10.72
CA ALA A 86 1.84 -19.66 -10.35
C ALA A 86 1.12 -18.83 -9.29
N ALA A 87 -0.20 -18.66 -9.39
CA ALA A 87 -1.03 -17.96 -8.42
C ALA A 87 -1.00 -18.65 -7.04
N ARG A 88 -1.21 -19.97 -7.00
CA ARG A 88 -1.18 -20.74 -5.74
C ARG A 88 0.19 -20.70 -5.08
N ARG A 89 1.26 -20.80 -5.86
CA ARG A 89 2.64 -20.72 -5.36
C ARG A 89 2.89 -19.45 -4.55
N TRP A 90 2.45 -18.29 -5.02
CA TRP A 90 2.60 -17.04 -4.27
C TRP A 90 1.76 -16.99 -3.00
N LEU A 91 0.53 -17.52 -3.07
CA LEU A 91 -0.33 -17.61 -1.88
C LEU A 91 0.26 -18.55 -0.82
N ASP A 92 0.85 -19.67 -1.24
CA ASP A 92 1.51 -20.65 -0.37
C ASP A 92 2.83 -20.10 0.21
N ALA A 93 3.52 -19.22 -0.54
CA ALA A 93 4.69 -18.48 -0.06
C ALA A 93 4.35 -17.38 0.97
N GLY A 94 3.07 -17.13 1.23
CA GLY A 94 2.62 -16.16 2.24
C GLY A 94 2.22 -14.79 1.71
N ALA A 95 2.14 -14.59 0.39
CA ALA A 95 1.59 -13.35 -0.17
C ALA A 95 0.19 -13.11 0.37
N GLU A 96 -0.10 -11.93 0.90
CA GLU A 96 -1.44 -11.58 1.40
C GLU A 96 -2.48 -11.61 0.27
N LYS A 97 -2.13 -11.06 -0.87
CA LYS A 97 -2.92 -11.09 -2.11
C LYS A 97 -2.01 -11.24 -3.32
N ILE A 98 -2.61 -11.69 -4.42
CA ILE A 98 -1.97 -11.74 -5.72
C ILE A 98 -2.62 -10.76 -6.68
N ILE A 99 -1.82 -10.19 -7.57
CA ILE A 99 -2.26 -9.22 -8.59
C ILE A 99 -2.10 -9.89 -9.96
N LEU A 100 -3.22 -10.14 -10.65
CA LEU A 100 -3.25 -10.69 -11.99
C LEU A 100 -3.56 -9.58 -12.99
N GLY A 101 -2.71 -9.42 -14.02
CA GLY A 101 -2.94 -8.51 -15.15
C GLY A 101 -3.66 -9.22 -16.30
N THR A 102 -3.02 -9.37 -17.44
CA THR A 102 -3.57 -9.93 -18.70
C THR A 102 -4.25 -11.30 -18.54
N ALA A 103 -3.83 -12.08 -17.53
CA ALA A 103 -4.42 -13.40 -17.24
C ALA A 103 -5.67 -13.34 -16.37
N ALA A 104 -6.12 -12.16 -15.93
CA ALA A 104 -7.33 -11.99 -15.12
C ALA A 104 -8.59 -12.23 -15.96
N LYS A 105 -8.90 -13.50 -16.20
CA LYS A 105 -10.07 -13.97 -16.97
C LYS A 105 -10.91 -14.90 -16.11
N PRO A 106 -12.23 -14.99 -16.33
CA PRO A 106 -13.14 -15.82 -15.54
C PRO A 106 -12.66 -17.28 -15.40
N GLU A 107 -12.05 -17.85 -16.45
CA GLU A 107 -11.59 -19.24 -16.48
C GLU A 107 -10.46 -19.53 -15.47
N LEU A 108 -9.60 -18.55 -15.21
CA LEU A 108 -8.55 -18.65 -14.21
C LEU A 108 -9.07 -18.18 -12.83
N LEU A 109 -9.72 -17.01 -12.81
CA LEU A 109 -10.16 -16.37 -11.56
C LEU A 109 -11.13 -17.25 -10.76
N SER A 110 -12.03 -18.00 -11.42
CA SER A 110 -12.98 -18.91 -10.77
C SER A 110 -12.31 -20.06 -9.97
N LYS A 111 -11.03 -20.35 -10.23
CA LYS A 111 -10.26 -21.39 -9.55
C LYS A 111 -9.47 -20.88 -8.34
N LEU A 112 -9.47 -19.57 -8.13
CA LEU A 112 -8.65 -18.92 -7.11
C LEU A 112 -9.52 -18.41 -5.94
N PRO A 113 -8.94 -18.26 -4.73
CA PRO A 113 -9.69 -17.74 -3.59
C PRO A 113 -9.97 -16.24 -3.79
N LYS A 114 -11.22 -15.89 -4.12
CA LYS A 114 -11.68 -14.53 -4.43
C LYS A 114 -11.05 -13.46 -3.53
N LYS A 115 -11.07 -13.68 -2.21
CA LYS A 115 -10.58 -12.74 -1.18
C LYS A 115 -9.07 -12.46 -1.22
N ARG A 116 -8.33 -13.21 -2.02
CA ARG A 116 -6.87 -13.11 -2.17
C ARG A 116 -6.46 -12.63 -3.57
N VAL A 117 -7.42 -12.21 -4.41
CA VAL A 117 -7.17 -11.89 -5.83
C VAL A 117 -7.51 -10.43 -6.13
N ILE A 118 -6.57 -9.73 -6.75
CA ILE A 118 -6.73 -8.40 -7.32
C ILE A 118 -6.55 -8.53 -8.84
N ALA A 119 -7.46 -7.98 -9.63
CA ALA A 119 -7.28 -7.85 -11.07
C ALA A 119 -6.66 -6.49 -11.41
N ALA A 120 -5.51 -6.50 -12.08
CA ALA A 120 -4.88 -5.30 -12.60
C ALA A 120 -5.41 -4.99 -14.01
N LEU A 121 -5.86 -3.77 -14.20
CA LEU A 121 -6.35 -3.23 -15.47
C LEU A 121 -5.57 -1.95 -15.77
N ASP A 122 -4.65 -2.05 -16.73
CA ASP A 122 -3.92 -0.88 -17.20
C ASP A 122 -4.79 -0.13 -18.20
N ALA A 123 -5.02 1.16 -17.95
CA ALA A 123 -5.94 2.00 -18.69
C ALA A 123 -5.20 3.12 -19.44
N ARG A 124 -5.54 3.30 -20.70
CA ARG A 124 -5.16 4.50 -21.48
C ARG A 124 -6.43 5.09 -22.08
N ASP A 125 -6.73 6.33 -21.73
CA ASP A 125 -7.93 7.03 -22.19
C ASP A 125 -9.24 6.22 -21.98
N GLY A 126 -9.31 5.45 -20.87
CA GLY A 126 -10.46 4.62 -20.51
C GLY A 126 -10.53 3.25 -21.20
N GLU A 127 -9.61 2.92 -22.11
CA GLU A 127 -9.47 1.61 -22.75
C GLU A 127 -8.43 0.76 -22.04
N VAL A 128 -8.71 -0.54 -21.88
CA VAL A 128 -7.75 -1.51 -21.35
C VAL A 128 -6.62 -1.75 -22.35
N VAL A 129 -5.38 -1.59 -21.89
CA VAL A 129 -4.16 -1.89 -22.66
C VAL A 129 -3.44 -3.09 -22.08
N VAL A 130 -2.74 -3.83 -22.92
CA VAL A 130 -2.03 -5.07 -22.59
C VAL A 130 -0.65 -5.10 -23.24
N GLU A 131 0.12 -6.20 -23.00
CA GLU A 131 1.44 -6.43 -23.61
C GLU A 131 2.43 -5.28 -23.30
N GLY A 132 2.52 -4.89 -22.02
CA GLY A 132 3.39 -3.76 -21.61
C GLY A 132 2.89 -2.44 -22.17
N TRP A 133 1.57 -2.25 -22.20
CA TRP A 133 0.86 -1.02 -22.62
C TRP A 133 0.94 -0.68 -24.11
N ARG A 134 1.39 -1.63 -24.95
CA ARG A 134 1.60 -1.41 -26.38
C ARG A 134 0.36 -1.66 -27.23
N LYS A 135 -0.62 -2.42 -26.71
CA LYS A 135 -1.78 -2.87 -27.48
C LYS A 135 -3.07 -2.54 -26.74
N GLY A 136 -3.94 -1.78 -27.40
CA GLY A 136 -5.33 -1.60 -26.98
C GLY A 136 -6.14 -2.88 -27.20
N THR A 137 -7.14 -3.10 -26.35
CA THR A 137 -8.00 -4.30 -26.44
C THR A 137 -9.34 -4.00 -27.10
N GLY A 138 -9.67 -2.73 -27.34
CA GLY A 138 -10.99 -2.26 -27.79
C GLY A 138 -12.06 -2.38 -26.69
N ARG A 139 -11.69 -2.69 -25.45
CA ARG A 139 -12.61 -2.82 -24.32
C ARG A 139 -12.43 -1.68 -23.34
N THR A 140 -13.53 -1.16 -22.83
CA THR A 140 -13.46 -0.17 -21.76
C THR A 140 -13.06 -0.84 -20.44
N VAL A 141 -12.38 -0.08 -19.56
CA VAL A 141 -12.05 -0.57 -18.20
C VAL A 141 -13.32 -0.94 -17.44
N LEU A 142 -14.39 -0.13 -17.57
CA LEU A 142 -15.66 -0.37 -16.89
C LEU A 142 -16.31 -1.70 -17.29
N ASP A 143 -16.28 -2.06 -18.59
CA ASP A 143 -16.83 -3.33 -19.06
C ASP A 143 -15.98 -4.51 -18.60
N ALA A 144 -14.65 -4.37 -18.63
CA ALA A 144 -13.75 -5.39 -18.12
C ALA A 144 -13.98 -5.63 -16.61
N MET A 145 -14.14 -4.57 -15.81
CA MET A 145 -14.44 -4.70 -14.38
C MET A 145 -15.76 -5.43 -14.12
N LYS A 146 -16.84 -5.04 -14.81
CA LYS A 146 -18.17 -5.65 -14.65
C LYS A 146 -18.16 -7.16 -14.95
N GLU A 147 -17.36 -7.60 -15.91
CA GLU A 147 -17.25 -9.02 -16.26
C GLU A 147 -16.62 -9.87 -15.17
N ILE A 148 -15.62 -9.34 -14.45
CA ILE A 148 -14.82 -10.16 -13.52
C ILE A 148 -14.96 -9.80 -12.06
N ARG A 149 -15.74 -8.77 -11.68
CA ARG A 149 -15.89 -8.31 -10.29
C ARG A 149 -16.35 -9.39 -9.31
N GLU A 150 -17.12 -10.37 -9.77
CA GLU A 150 -17.61 -11.46 -8.92
C GLU A 150 -16.50 -12.45 -8.51
N TYR A 151 -15.35 -12.42 -9.19
CA TYR A 151 -14.23 -13.34 -8.97
C TYR A 151 -13.08 -12.75 -8.19
N VAL A 152 -13.07 -11.43 -7.91
CA VAL A 152 -11.94 -10.73 -7.30
C VAL A 152 -12.35 -9.98 -6.03
N ASP A 153 -11.39 -9.78 -5.12
CA ASP A 153 -11.55 -8.93 -3.93
C ASP A 153 -11.37 -7.44 -4.28
N GLY A 154 -10.61 -7.15 -5.32
CA GLY A 154 -10.38 -5.78 -5.75
C GLY A 154 -9.79 -5.66 -7.15
N PHE A 155 -9.70 -4.40 -7.57
CA PHE A 155 -9.10 -3.97 -8.82
C PHE A 155 -7.92 -3.05 -8.53
N LEU A 156 -6.87 -3.19 -9.32
CA LEU A 156 -5.80 -2.20 -9.46
C LEU A 156 -5.96 -1.57 -10.85
N VAL A 157 -6.30 -0.30 -10.90
CA VAL A 157 -6.42 0.44 -12.16
C VAL A 157 -5.24 1.40 -12.27
N THR A 158 -4.39 1.19 -13.29
CA THR A 158 -3.24 2.05 -13.56
C THR A 158 -3.57 2.99 -14.72
N PHE A 159 -3.54 4.30 -14.49
CA PHE A 159 -3.61 5.28 -15.57
C PHE A 159 -2.24 5.44 -16.22
N VAL A 160 -2.04 4.74 -17.32
CA VAL A 160 -0.73 4.62 -18.01
C VAL A 160 -0.20 5.98 -18.47
N GLU A 161 -1.10 6.88 -18.91
CA GLU A 161 -0.75 8.24 -19.31
C GLU A 161 -0.22 9.11 -18.16
N CYS A 162 -0.50 8.72 -16.91
CA CYS A 162 -0.02 9.43 -15.71
C CYS A 162 1.19 8.76 -15.04
N GLU A 163 1.49 7.49 -15.41
CA GLU A 163 2.48 6.67 -14.70
C GLU A 163 3.89 7.26 -14.74
N GLY A 164 4.51 7.43 -13.57
CA GLY A 164 5.86 7.96 -13.40
C GLY A 164 6.03 9.45 -13.72
N ARG A 165 5.00 10.13 -14.22
CA ARG A 165 5.10 11.50 -14.75
C ARG A 165 4.91 12.61 -13.72
N MET A 166 4.51 12.27 -12.49
CA MET A 166 4.34 13.23 -11.39
C MET A 166 3.38 14.41 -11.70
N GLY A 167 2.40 14.19 -12.56
CA GLY A 167 1.47 15.21 -13.05
C GLY A 167 0.05 15.17 -12.46
N GLY A 168 -0.18 14.33 -11.45
CA GLY A 168 -1.51 14.08 -10.90
C GLY A 168 -2.20 12.87 -11.54
N THR A 169 -3.22 12.33 -10.85
CA THR A 169 -4.02 11.18 -11.30
C THR A 169 -5.38 11.60 -11.87
N ARG A 170 -6.08 10.69 -12.54
CA ARG A 170 -7.36 10.92 -13.20
C ARG A 170 -8.55 10.80 -12.24
N LEU A 171 -8.67 11.76 -11.31
CA LEU A 171 -9.76 11.79 -10.31
C LEU A 171 -11.16 11.81 -10.95
N ASP A 172 -11.28 12.38 -12.15
CA ASP A 172 -12.52 12.46 -12.93
C ASP A 172 -13.13 11.10 -13.28
N GLN A 173 -12.32 10.04 -13.36
CA GLN A 173 -12.76 8.69 -13.72
C GLN A 173 -13.07 7.79 -12.52
N VAL A 174 -12.55 8.13 -11.33
CA VAL A 174 -12.54 7.22 -10.16
C VAL A 174 -13.93 6.81 -9.71
N LYS A 175 -14.89 7.75 -9.67
CA LYS A 175 -16.26 7.46 -9.23
C LYS A 175 -16.92 6.38 -10.09
N ALA A 176 -16.76 6.46 -11.41
CA ALA A 176 -17.32 5.46 -12.34
C ALA A 176 -16.66 4.08 -12.15
N LEU A 177 -15.35 4.05 -11.84
CA LEU A 177 -14.62 2.80 -11.55
C LEU A 177 -15.12 2.16 -10.26
N VAL A 178 -15.30 2.94 -9.19
CA VAL A 178 -15.85 2.44 -7.91
C VAL A 178 -17.25 1.89 -8.10
N GLU A 179 -18.12 2.57 -8.85
CA GLU A 179 -19.47 2.09 -9.18
C GLU A 179 -19.43 0.78 -10.01
N ALA A 180 -18.53 0.66 -10.97
CA ALA A 180 -18.38 -0.55 -11.80
C ALA A 180 -17.84 -1.75 -11.01
N ALA A 181 -17.01 -1.50 -10.01
CA ALA A 181 -16.43 -2.54 -9.16
C ALA A 181 -17.47 -3.23 -8.25
N GLY A 182 -18.56 -2.55 -7.89
CA GLY A 182 -19.54 -3.06 -6.93
C GLY A 182 -18.93 -3.24 -5.55
N ASP A 183 -18.96 -4.45 -5.00
CA ASP A 183 -18.38 -4.76 -3.66
C ASP A 183 -16.85 -4.92 -3.67
N ALA A 184 -16.23 -5.01 -4.85
CA ALA A 184 -14.78 -5.14 -4.96
C ALA A 184 -14.09 -3.79 -4.72
N ARG A 185 -12.97 -3.79 -3.99
CA ARG A 185 -12.20 -2.58 -3.73
C ARG A 185 -11.51 -2.06 -4.99
N VAL A 186 -11.36 -0.75 -5.09
CA VAL A 186 -10.62 -0.12 -6.19
C VAL A 186 -9.34 0.52 -5.65
N THR A 187 -8.22 0.18 -6.25
CA THR A 187 -6.93 0.82 -6.00
C THR A 187 -6.53 1.56 -7.28
N ILE A 188 -6.21 2.84 -7.18
CA ILE A 188 -5.77 3.68 -8.29
C ILE A 188 -4.25 3.82 -8.25
N ALA A 189 -3.61 3.57 -9.39
CA ALA A 189 -2.19 3.80 -9.62
C ALA A 189 -1.97 4.75 -10.80
N GLY A 190 -0.78 5.33 -10.85
CA GLY A 190 -0.39 6.30 -11.88
C GLY A 190 -0.67 7.75 -11.49
N GLY A 191 0.41 8.51 -11.30
CA GLY A 191 0.37 9.95 -11.13
C GLY A 191 0.03 10.50 -9.75
N VAL A 192 -0.33 9.69 -8.75
CA VAL A 192 -0.62 10.19 -7.39
C VAL A 192 0.62 10.82 -6.77
N THR A 193 0.57 12.13 -6.48
CA THR A 193 1.73 12.93 -6.06
C THR A 193 1.46 13.85 -4.88
N ALA A 194 0.21 14.06 -4.51
CA ALA A 194 -0.19 15.01 -3.49
C ALA A 194 -1.15 14.40 -2.46
N SER A 195 -1.08 14.91 -1.22
CA SER A 195 -1.96 14.49 -0.13
C SER A 195 -3.44 14.70 -0.45
N ASP A 196 -3.77 15.80 -1.13
CA ASP A 196 -5.16 16.11 -1.52
C ASP A 196 -5.74 15.08 -2.49
N GLU A 197 -4.91 14.52 -3.38
CA GLU A 197 -5.34 13.42 -4.28
C GLU A 197 -5.63 12.15 -3.48
N VAL A 198 -4.79 11.81 -2.49
CA VAL A 198 -5.01 10.66 -1.61
C VAL A 198 -6.32 10.82 -0.82
N ALA A 199 -6.55 12.00 -0.26
CA ALA A 199 -7.80 12.31 0.45
C ALA A 199 -9.03 12.24 -0.48
N ALA A 200 -8.91 12.75 -1.71
CA ALA A 200 -9.97 12.70 -2.70
C ALA A 200 -10.30 11.25 -3.14
N LEU A 201 -9.27 10.42 -3.38
CA LEU A 201 -9.45 9.01 -3.69
C LEU A 201 -10.16 8.26 -2.56
N ASP A 202 -9.74 8.46 -1.32
CA ASP A 202 -10.36 7.83 -0.14
C ASP A 202 -11.83 8.27 0.02
N ALA A 203 -12.13 9.55 -0.16
CA ALA A 203 -13.51 10.09 -0.12
C ALA A 203 -14.41 9.51 -1.23
N MET A 204 -13.85 9.09 -2.35
CA MET A 204 -14.54 8.40 -3.44
C MET A 204 -14.63 6.88 -3.23
N GLY A 205 -14.07 6.33 -2.16
CA GLY A 205 -14.04 4.89 -1.87
C GLY A 205 -12.93 4.11 -2.56
N ALA A 206 -11.89 4.80 -3.03
CA ALA A 206 -10.73 4.17 -3.68
C ALA A 206 -9.47 4.25 -2.80
N ASP A 207 -8.58 3.28 -2.95
CA ASP A 207 -7.24 3.28 -2.39
C ASP A 207 -6.25 3.91 -3.39
N ALA A 208 -5.14 4.46 -2.89
CA ALA A 208 -4.06 5.01 -3.70
C ALA A 208 -2.83 4.10 -3.67
N GLN A 209 -2.41 3.53 -4.82
CA GLN A 209 -1.11 2.90 -4.95
C GLN A 209 -0.08 3.97 -5.35
N ILE A 210 1.01 4.08 -4.58
CA ILE A 210 1.98 5.17 -4.71
C ILE A 210 3.39 4.59 -4.85
N GLY A 211 4.04 4.90 -5.95
CA GLY A 211 5.43 4.56 -6.23
C GLY A 211 6.33 5.81 -6.21
N MET A 212 6.63 6.34 -7.37
CA MET A 212 7.60 7.42 -7.63
C MET A 212 7.57 8.56 -6.60
N ALA A 213 6.38 9.03 -6.21
CA ALA A 213 6.23 10.15 -5.28
C ALA A 213 6.80 9.87 -3.88
N LEU A 214 6.73 8.60 -3.40
CA LEU A 214 7.33 8.18 -2.13
C LEU A 214 8.86 8.12 -2.21
N TYR A 215 9.41 7.70 -3.37
CA TYR A 215 10.85 7.54 -3.58
C TYR A 215 11.55 8.88 -3.77
N THR A 216 10.91 9.80 -4.47
CA THR A 216 11.44 11.16 -4.66
C THR A 216 11.24 12.08 -3.46
N GLY A 217 10.39 11.67 -2.49
CA GLY A 217 10.01 12.48 -1.35
C GLY A 217 9.03 13.61 -1.68
N ALA A 218 8.48 13.65 -2.90
CA ALA A 218 7.44 14.61 -3.29
C ALA A 218 6.17 14.43 -2.46
N LEU A 219 5.86 13.20 -2.09
CA LEU A 219 4.79 12.87 -1.14
C LEU A 219 5.36 11.97 -0.03
N PRO A 220 5.71 12.51 1.13
CA PRO A 220 6.16 11.72 2.27
C PRO A 220 5.12 10.68 2.70
N LEU A 221 5.57 9.47 3.08
CA LEU A 221 4.70 8.36 3.44
C LEU A 221 3.73 8.73 4.57
N GLY A 222 4.23 9.44 5.59
CA GLY A 222 3.43 9.88 6.72
C GLY A 222 2.35 10.89 6.35
N ASP A 223 2.64 11.80 5.42
CA ASP A 223 1.67 12.79 4.92
C ASP A 223 0.61 12.11 4.06
N ALA A 224 1.00 11.16 3.19
CA ALA A 224 0.08 10.35 2.40
C ALA A 224 -0.87 9.55 3.30
N PHE A 225 -0.35 8.91 4.35
CA PHE A 225 -1.18 8.15 5.29
C PHE A 225 -2.15 9.05 6.07
N ALA A 226 -1.68 10.23 6.51
CA ALA A 226 -2.50 11.14 7.31
C ALA A 226 -3.53 11.92 6.47
N ALA A 227 -3.41 11.94 5.15
CA ALA A 227 -4.26 12.75 4.28
C ALA A 227 -5.77 12.50 4.45
N PRO A 228 -6.27 11.24 4.46
CA PRO A 228 -7.69 10.94 4.58
C PRO A 228 -8.22 10.98 6.02
N LEU A 229 -7.35 11.17 7.03
CA LEU A 229 -7.79 11.16 8.42
C LEU A 229 -8.62 12.40 8.74
N VAL A 230 -9.65 12.21 9.53
CA VAL A 230 -10.53 13.26 10.04
C VAL A 230 -10.43 13.37 11.55
N SER A 231 -10.97 14.43 12.13
CA SER A 231 -11.04 14.60 13.57
C SER A 231 -12.35 15.27 13.94
N ASP A 232 -13.09 14.66 14.85
CA ASP A 232 -14.30 15.22 15.43
C ASP A 232 -14.05 16.30 16.49
N ARG A 233 -12.77 16.54 16.76
CA ARG A 233 -12.33 17.49 17.78
C ARG A 233 -11.98 18.85 17.18
N SER A 234 -12.33 19.90 17.89
CA SER A 234 -11.99 21.28 17.50
C SER A 234 -10.49 21.57 17.48
N ASP A 235 -9.68 20.79 18.21
CA ASP A 235 -8.22 20.92 18.22
C ASP A 235 -7.54 20.05 17.12
N GLY A 236 -8.32 19.34 16.30
CA GLY A 236 -7.83 18.52 15.21
C GLY A 236 -7.05 17.26 15.63
N LEU A 237 -7.08 16.90 16.92
CA LEU A 237 -6.41 15.73 17.44
C LEU A 237 -7.22 14.46 17.20
N ILE A 238 -6.53 13.36 16.90
CA ILE A 238 -7.10 12.06 16.61
C ILE A 238 -6.85 11.13 17.82
N ALA A 239 -7.89 10.44 18.27
CA ALA A 239 -7.77 9.45 19.33
C ALA A 239 -6.86 8.31 18.88
N THR A 240 -5.91 7.90 19.74
CA THR A 240 -4.90 6.91 19.37
C THR A 240 -4.75 5.87 20.47
N VAL A 241 -5.22 4.65 20.20
CA VAL A 241 -4.96 3.50 21.06
C VAL A 241 -3.56 2.99 20.75
N VAL A 242 -2.75 2.84 21.79
CA VAL A 242 -1.41 2.23 21.69
C VAL A 242 -1.48 0.82 22.19
N ALA A 243 -1.10 -0.16 21.38
CA ALA A 243 -1.08 -1.58 21.71
C ALA A 243 0.32 -2.17 21.49
N ASP A 244 0.64 -3.24 22.24
CA ASP A 244 1.85 -4.01 22.00
C ASP A 244 1.65 -5.03 20.84
N GLU A 245 2.70 -5.79 20.56
CA GLU A 245 2.73 -6.81 19.50
C GLU A 245 1.69 -7.93 19.69
N SER A 246 1.23 -8.16 20.93
CA SER A 246 0.16 -9.13 21.24
C SER A 246 -1.24 -8.54 21.09
N GLY A 247 -1.35 -7.26 20.73
CA GLY A 247 -2.60 -6.53 20.63
C GLY A 247 -3.13 -5.99 21.95
N ARG A 248 -2.37 -6.09 23.04
CA ARG A 248 -2.76 -5.60 24.35
C ARG A 248 -2.64 -4.07 24.40
N ALA A 249 -3.70 -3.37 24.80
CA ALA A 249 -3.67 -1.93 24.97
C ALA A 249 -2.69 -1.52 26.07
N LEU A 250 -1.78 -0.61 25.73
CA LEU A 250 -0.81 0.01 26.64
C LEU A 250 -1.35 1.35 27.18
N GLY A 251 -2.18 2.03 26.39
CA GLY A 251 -2.79 3.29 26.78
C GLY A 251 -3.47 4.02 25.62
N LEU A 252 -4.07 5.17 25.94
CA LEU A 252 -4.68 6.10 25.01
C LEU A 252 -3.85 7.37 24.93
N CYS A 253 -3.55 7.79 23.72
CA CYS A 253 -2.88 9.05 23.41
C CYS A 253 -3.71 9.86 22.42
N TRP A 254 -3.21 11.05 22.11
CA TRP A 254 -3.69 11.89 21.02
C TRP A 254 -2.62 12.01 19.96
N SER A 255 -3.02 12.02 18.71
CA SER A 255 -2.12 12.24 17.57
C SER A 255 -2.56 13.43 16.75
N SER A 256 -1.60 14.23 16.32
CA SER A 256 -1.76 15.23 15.27
C SER A 256 -1.24 14.68 13.96
N ARG A 257 -1.63 15.26 12.80
CA ARG A 257 -1.03 14.87 11.49
C ARG A 257 0.49 14.90 11.54
N ARG A 258 1.08 15.92 12.21
CA ARG A 258 2.51 16.05 12.43
C ARG A 258 3.10 14.89 13.24
N SER A 259 2.47 14.47 14.33
CA SER A 259 2.98 13.36 15.15
C SER A 259 2.86 12.02 14.44
N ILE A 260 1.79 11.83 13.64
CA ILE A 260 1.60 10.65 12.80
C ILE A 260 2.70 10.57 11.74
N ALA A 261 2.90 11.62 10.98
CA ALA A 261 3.96 11.68 9.97
C ALA A 261 5.34 11.42 10.59
N TYR A 262 5.64 12.04 11.73
CA TYR A 262 6.90 11.81 12.44
C TYR A 262 7.04 10.34 12.87
N ALA A 263 5.99 9.73 13.42
CA ALA A 263 6.01 8.34 13.87
C ALA A 263 6.30 7.37 12.71
N ILE A 264 5.63 7.56 11.58
CA ILE A 264 5.79 6.72 10.39
C ILE A 264 7.19 6.87 9.79
N GLU A 265 7.67 8.11 9.59
CA GLU A 265 8.96 8.35 8.96
C GLU A 265 10.13 7.84 9.80
N HIS A 266 10.05 7.99 11.13
CA HIS A 266 11.13 7.60 12.03
C HIS A 266 10.95 6.20 12.66
N GLY A 267 9.81 5.55 12.48
CA GLY A 267 9.55 4.23 13.06
C GLY A 267 9.48 4.23 14.58
N VAL A 268 8.98 5.30 15.20
CA VAL A 268 8.95 5.46 16.66
C VAL A 268 7.55 5.83 17.17
N GLY A 269 7.28 5.54 18.43
CA GLY A 269 6.08 6.07 19.09
C GLY A 269 6.19 7.58 19.24
N ALA A 270 5.40 8.33 18.47
CA ALA A 270 5.30 9.78 18.55
C ALA A 270 3.83 10.20 18.57
N TYR A 271 3.49 11.06 19.52
CA TYR A 271 2.13 11.47 19.82
C TYR A 271 2.04 12.98 20.00
N GLU A 272 0.84 13.49 20.18
CA GLU A 272 0.62 14.90 20.52
C GLU A 272 0.28 15.04 22.00
N SER A 273 1.09 15.79 22.72
CA SER A 273 0.80 16.14 24.10
C SER A 273 0.13 17.52 24.15
N ARG A 274 -1.06 17.62 24.71
CA ARG A 274 -1.79 18.89 24.88
C ARG A 274 -0.99 19.99 25.61
N LYS A 275 0.02 19.59 26.39
CA LYS A 275 0.87 20.55 27.13
C LYS A 275 2.22 20.82 26.47
N ARG A 276 2.77 19.86 25.72
CA ARG A 276 4.15 19.88 25.23
C ARG A 276 4.27 19.84 23.69
N GLY A 277 3.16 19.70 22.97
CA GLY A 277 3.17 19.49 21.53
C GLY A 277 3.68 18.10 21.15
N LEU A 278 4.48 17.99 20.10
CA LEU A 278 5.04 16.72 19.63
C LEU A 278 5.83 16.02 20.75
N TRP A 279 5.37 14.83 21.10
CA TRP A 279 5.94 14.01 22.16
C TRP A 279 6.46 12.68 21.62
N ILE A 280 7.78 12.55 21.53
CA ILE A 280 8.46 11.32 21.17
C ILE A 280 8.60 10.48 22.45
N LYS A 281 7.99 9.30 22.43
CA LYS A 281 7.96 8.40 23.58
C LYS A 281 9.36 7.91 23.95
N GLY A 282 9.72 8.08 25.22
CA GLY A 282 11.00 7.62 25.75
C GLY A 282 12.19 8.55 25.52
N LYS A 283 12.02 9.69 24.86
CA LYS A 283 13.13 10.65 24.60
C LYS A 283 13.88 11.08 25.87
N THR A 284 13.17 11.18 27.00
CA THR A 284 13.76 11.57 28.31
C THR A 284 13.87 10.43 29.29
N SER A 285 12.97 9.44 29.25
CA SER A 285 12.91 8.33 30.22
C SER A 285 13.66 7.07 29.77
N GLY A 286 14.10 6.99 28.51
CA GLY A 286 14.66 5.76 27.93
C GLY A 286 13.64 4.68 27.60
N ALA A 287 12.37 4.83 28.02
CA ALA A 287 11.29 3.89 27.70
C ALA A 287 10.72 4.18 26.30
N THR A 288 11.48 3.81 25.27
CA THR A 288 11.19 4.08 23.87
C THR A 288 10.14 3.13 23.30
N GLN A 289 9.60 3.49 22.16
CA GLN A 289 8.73 2.64 21.36
C GLN A 289 9.22 2.58 19.92
N GLU A 290 9.28 1.37 19.37
CA GLU A 290 9.41 1.13 17.93
C GLU A 290 8.00 1.03 17.35
N LEU A 291 7.68 1.79 16.32
CA LEU A 291 6.42 1.70 15.61
C LEU A 291 6.48 0.53 14.63
N LEU A 292 5.62 -0.46 14.84
CA LEU A 292 5.50 -1.61 13.94
C LEU A 292 4.41 -1.37 12.89
N ARG A 293 3.26 -0.82 13.32
CA ARG A 293 2.12 -0.57 12.44
C ARG A 293 1.22 0.54 12.97
N ILE A 294 0.59 1.26 12.05
CA ILE A 294 -0.46 2.23 12.31
C ILE A 294 -1.68 1.90 11.45
N GLU A 295 -2.86 1.92 12.05
CA GLU A 295 -4.12 1.58 11.40
C GLU A 295 -5.19 2.60 11.79
N PRO A 296 -5.94 3.16 10.83
CA PRO A 296 -7.14 3.93 11.14
C PRO A 296 -8.32 2.99 11.39
N ASP A 297 -9.35 3.49 12.03
CA ASP A 297 -10.64 2.81 12.10
C ASP A 297 -11.48 3.03 10.82
N CYS A 298 -12.78 2.64 10.86
CA CYS A 298 -13.61 2.59 9.66
C CYS A 298 -14.00 3.97 9.10
N ASP A 299 -14.08 4.99 9.93
CA ASP A 299 -14.48 6.37 9.59
C ASP A 299 -13.31 7.39 9.71
N ARG A 300 -12.09 6.89 9.97
CA ARG A 300 -10.83 7.64 9.93
C ARG A 300 -10.64 8.66 11.06
N ASP A 301 -11.38 8.57 12.16
CA ASP A 301 -11.30 9.52 13.29
C ASP A 301 -10.52 8.98 14.49
N ALA A 302 -10.16 7.68 14.48
CA ALA A 302 -9.33 7.04 15.48
C ALA A 302 -8.21 6.20 14.87
N LEU A 303 -7.14 5.98 15.65
CA LEU A 303 -5.96 5.24 15.25
C LEU A 303 -5.61 4.16 16.25
N ARG A 304 -5.04 3.07 15.74
CA ARG A 304 -4.31 2.08 16.51
C ARG A 304 -2.84 2.11 16.12
N PHE A 305 -1.96 2.33 17.09
CA PHE A 305 -0.52 2.13 16.96
C PHE A 305 -0.16 0.78 17.56
N THR A 306 0.39 -0.11 16.77
CA THR A 306 1.05 -1.32 17.27
C THR A 306 2.53 -1.03 17.43
N VAL A 307 3.04 -1.19 18.66
CA VAL A 307 4.41 -0.81 19.00
C VAL A 307 5.13 -1.92 19.75
N ARG A 308 6.46 -1.98 19.59
CA ARG A 308 7.34 -2.70 20.50
C ARG A 308 7.79 -1.76 21.60
N GLN A 309 7.38 -2.04 22.84
CA GLN A 309 7.73 -1.22 23.98
C GLN A 309 9.08 -1.65 24.57
N ASN A 310 10.05 -0.74 24.56
CA ASN A 310 11.35 -0.91 25.18
C ASN A 310 11.42 -0.24 26.57
N GLY A 311 12.25 -0.76 27.47
CA GLY A 311 12.47 -0.19 28.80
C GLY A 311 11.36 -0.46 29.81
N SER A 312 11.17 0.45 30.77
CA SER A 312 10.29 0.27 31.94
C SER A 312 8.78 0.28 31.66
N GLY A 313 8.36 0.59 30.42
CA GLY A 313 6.97 0.53 30.02
C GLY A 313 6.36 1.87 29.57
N PHE A 314 5.05 1.84 29.28
CA PHE A 314 4.33 3.00 28.74
C PHE A 314 4.00 4.04 29.82
N CYS A 315 3.63 3.57 31.02
CA CYS A 315 3.17 4.43 32.10
C CYS A 315 4.32 5.16 32.79
N HIS A 316 4.10 6.43 33.15
CA HIS A 316 5.02 7.24 33.95
C HIS A 316 5.17 6.74 35.40
N LEU A 317 4.30 5.86 35.85
CA LEU A 317 4.35 5.20 37.16
C LEU A 317 5.24 3.94 37.16
N GLY A 318 5.95 3.64 36.07
CA GLY A 318 6.87 2.49 35.97
C GLY A 318 6.18 1.13 35.81
N THR A 319 4.86 1.08 35.60
CA THR A 319 4.12 -0.14 35.34
C THR A 319 4.14 -0.46 33.85
N ARG A 320 4.46 -1.71 33.48
CA ARG A 320 4.33 -2.20 32.09
C ARG A 320 2.89 -2.41 31.66
N ARG A 321 1.93 -2.27 32.57
CA ARG A 321 0.52 -2.59 32.36
C ARG A 321 -0.33 -1.40 32.75
N ALA A 322 -1.31 -1.06 31.90
CA ALA A 322 -2.51 -0.42 32.40
C ALA A 322 -3.17 -1.44 33.34
N SER A 323 -3.27 -1.10 34.61
CA SER A 323 -3.97 -1.90 35.63
C SER A 323 -5.44 -1.96 35.32
#